data_08dc13543782d13d9ccf0dad1f21cf28
#
_entry.id   08dc13543782d13d9ccf0dad1f21cf28
#
_cell.length_a   1.000
_cell.length_b   1.000
_cell.length_c   1.000
_cell.angle_alpha   90.00
_cell.angle_beta   90.00
_cell.angle_gamma   90.00
#
_symmetry.space_group_name_H-M   'P 1'
#
loop_
_entity.id
_entity.type
_entity.pdbx_description
1 polymer ?
#
loop_
_entity_poly.entity_id
_entity_poly.type
_entity_poly.pdbx_seq_one_letter_code
_entity_poly.pdbx_strand_id
1 'polypeptide(L)'
;MTPCGPEGSRVAPLPPRPEELLLVAFGAVPGALLRWLLQADPLANLLGCLVIGIVSGSEPPRPRAMLLVGIGFCGSLTTFSGWILALETAMGRGSLSGVALLLLELAAGVLAVVLGRGLAGRLARSRPRLRR
;
A
#
# COMPACT_ATOMS: atom_id res chain seq x y z
N MET A 1 15.67 -28.28 38.58
CA MET A 1 16.09 -28.63 37.21
C MET A 1 14.91 -28.38 36.30
N THR A 2 14.84 -27.21 35.67
CA THR A 2 13.85 -26.89 34.66
C THR A 2 14.40 -27.30 33.29
N PRO A 3 13.68 -28.07 32.46
CA PRO A 3 14.15 -28.43 31.13
C PRO A 3 14.10 -27.19 30.24
N CYS A 4 15.25 -26.85 29.67
CA CYS A 4 15.39 -25.86 28.62
C CYS A 4 14.60 -26.34 27.39
N GLY A 5 13.46 -25.66 27.08
CA GLY A 5 12.70 -25.94 25.86
C GLY A 5 13.52 -25.51 24.63
N PRO A 6 13.30 -26.14 23.47
CA PRO A 6 14.04 -25.82 22.26
C PRO A 6 13.76 -24.36 21.87
N GLU A 7 14.79 -23.52 21.92
CA GLU A 7 14.80 -22.17 21.32
C GLU A 7 14.41 -22.32 19.87
N GLY A 8 13.20 -21.83 19.55
CA GLY A 8 12.70 -21.80 18.18
C GLY A 8 13.72 -21.09 17.31
N SER A 9 14.35 -21.84 16.42
CA SER A 9 15.27 -21.33 15.40
C SER A 9 14.59 -20.18 14.64
N ARG A 10 14.95 -18.95 14.98
CA ARG A 10 14.58 -17.79 14.20
C ARG A 10 15.25 -17.94 12.83
N VAL A 11 14.52 -18.47 11.88
CA VAL A 11 14.97 -18.50 10.49
C VAL A 11 15.19 -17.05 10.08
N ALA A 12 16.44 -16.65 9.91
CA ALA A 12 16.78 -15.34 9.39
C ALA A 12 16.09 -15.18 8.02
N PRO A 13 15.39 -14.06 7.77
CA PRO A 13 14.76 -13.83 6.48
C PRO A 13 15.82 -13.89 5.38
N LEU A 14 15.57 -14.70 4.36
CA LEU A 14 16.46 -14.80 3.20
C LEU A 14 16.56 -13.41 2.53
N PRO A 15 17.76 -13.03 2.07
CA PRO A 15 17.90 -11.76 1.36
C PRO A 15 17.01 -11.75 0.10
N PRO A 16 16.40 -10.60 -0.24
CA PRO A 16 15.54 -10.50 -1.41
C PRO A 16 16.33 -10.84 -2.68
N ARG A 17 15.69 -11.54 -3.61
CA ARG A 17 16.31 -11.89 -4.89
C ARG A 17 16.49 -10.63 -5.75
N PRO A 18 17.55 -10.54 -6.55
CA PRO A 18 17.78 -9.36 -7.40
C PRO A 18 16.61 -9.07 -8.36
N GLU A 19 15.92 -10.10 -8.85
CA GLU A 19 14.72 -9.96 -9.66
C GLU A 19 13.55 -9.31 -8.92
N GLU A 20 13.41 -9.56 -7.62
CA GLU A 20 12.38 -8.94 -6.78
C GLU A 20 12.67 -7.45 -6.55
N LEU A 21 13.94 -7.13 -6.32
CA LEU A 21 14.39 -5.73 -6.19
C LEU A 21 14.16 -4.95 -7.50
N LEU A 22 14.44 -5.55 -8.64
CA LEU A 22 14.18 -4.94 -9.94
C LEU A 22 12.69 -4.68 -10.16
N LEU A 23 11.81 -5.63 -9.82
CA LEU A 23 10.36 -5.44 -9.92
C LEU A 23 9.89 -4.25 -9.06
N VAL A 24 10.39 -4.15 -7.82
CA VAL A 24 10.06 -3.02 -6.95
C VAL A 24 10.58 -1.71 -7.53
N ALA A 25 11.82 -1.68 -8.03
CA ALA A 25 12.42 -0.49 -8.64
C ALA A 25 11.64 -0.02 -9.87
N PHE A 26 11.25 -0.95 -10.78
CA PHE A 26 10.44 -0.63 -11.94
C PHE A 26 9.05 -0.09 -11.58
N GLY A 27 8.46 -0.57 -10.49
CA GLY A 27 7.20 -0.01 -9.97
C GLY A 27 7.38 1.35 -9.32
N ALA A 28 8.48 1.57 -8.60
CA ALA A 28 8.73 2.78 -7.84
C ALA A 28 8.88 4.03 -8.72
N VAL A 29 9.53 3.91 -9.87
CA VAL A 29 9.75 5.04 -10.78
C VAL A 29 8.45 5.69 -11.24
N PRO A 30 7.48 4.96 -11.85
CA PRO A 30 6.22 5.57 -12.25
C PRO A 30 5.37 6.04 -11.07
N GLY A 31 5.44 5.39 -9.90
CA GLY A 31 4.75 5.85 -8.70
C GLY A 31 5.27 7.20 -8.21
N ALA A 32 6.59 7.37 -8.14
CA ALA A 32 7.22 8.63 -7.77
C ALA A 32 6.95 9.74 -8.78
N LEU A 33 6.98 9.44 -10.08
CA LEU A 33 6.66 10.39 -11.14
C LEU A 33 5.20 10.86 -11.05
N LEU A 34 4.28 9.92 -10.86
CA LEU A 34 2.86 10.26 -10.74
C LEU A 34 2.61 11.13 -9.51
N ARG A 35 3.24 10.83 -8.37
CA ARG A 35 3.17 11.67 -7.18
C ARG A 35 3.69 13.07 -7.45
N TRP A 36 4.84 13.20 -8.13
CA TRP A 36 5.41 14.50 -8.49
C TRP A 36 4.50 15.30 -9.40
N LEU A 37 3.80 14.65 -10.34
CA LEU A 37 2.84 15.31 -11.24
C LEU A 37 1.55 15.74 -10.52
N LEU A 38 1.06 14.92 -9.59
CA LEU A 38 -0.19 15.21 -8.87
C LEU A 38 -0.05 16.39 -7.92
N GLN A 39 1.11 16.58 -7.29
CA GLN A 39 1.39 17.63 -6.29
C GLN A 39 0.30 17.76 -5.19
N ALA A 40 -0.45 16.69 -4.97
CA ALA A 40 -1.55 16.58 -4.03
C ALA A 40 -1.43 15.29 -3.24
N ASP A 41 -0.78 15.35 -2.07
CA ASP A 41 -0.52 14.18 -1.22
C ASP A 41 -1.79 13.40 -0.84
N PRO A 42 -2.93 14.03 -0.47
CA PRO A 42 -4.15 13.30 -0.15
C PRO A 42 -4.67 12.47 -1.32
N LEU A 43 -4.63 13.03 -2.53
CA LEU A 43 -5.06 12.34 -3.74
C LEU A 43 -4.13 11.18 -4.10
N ALA A 44 -2.82 11.38 -4.00
CA ALA A 44 -1.82 10.35 -4.26
C ALA A 44 -1.99 9.17 -3.28
N ASN A 45 -2.21 9.46 -1.99
CA ASN A 45 -2.47 8.47 -0.96
C ASN A 45 -3.75 7.68 -1.23
N LEU A 46 -4.85 8.37 -1.59
CA LEU A 46 -6.13 7.73 -1.89
C LEU A 46 -6.04 6.80 -3.11
N LEU A 47 -5.40 7.25 -4.18
CA LEU A 47 -5.15 6.44 -5.39
C LEU A 47 -4.28 5.22 -5.07
N GLY A 48 -3.20 5.40 -4.31
CA GLY A 48 -2.35 4.29 -3.87
C GLY A 48 -3.10 3.27 -3.04
N CYS A 49 -3.96 3.71 -2.10
CA CYS A 49 -4.82 2.85 -1.31
C CYS A 49 -5.83 2.06 -2.16
N LEU A 50 -6.43 2.69 -3.16
CA LEU A 50 -7.34 2.01 -4.08
C LEU A 50 -6.62 0.94 -4.90
N VAL A 51 -5.48 1.29 -5.49
CA VAL A 51 -4.68 0.38 -6.34
C VAL A 51 -4.17 -0.81 -5.55
N ILE A 52 -3.62 -0.60 -4.34
CA ILE A 52 -3.15 -1.71 -3.51
C ILE A 52 -4.31 -2.60 -3.06
N GLY A 53 -5.50 -2.02 -2.83
CA GLY A 53 -6.74 -2.75 -2.57
C GLY A 53 -7.09 -3.69 -3.72
N ILE A 54 -7.05 -3.22 -4.97
CA ILE A 54 -7.33 -4.02 -6.16
C ILE A 54 -6.30 -5.16 -6.31
N VAL A 55 -5.02 -4.85 -6.18
CA VAL A 55 -3.94 -5.86 -6.35
C VAL A 55 -4.01 -6.92 -5.26
N SER A 56 -4.21 -6.52 -4.00
CA SER A 56 -4.31 -7.45 -2.86
C SER A 56 -5.60 -8.27 -2.86
N GLY A 57 -6.67 -7.78 -3.51
CA GLY A 57 -7.94 -8.51 -3.68
C GLY A 57 -7.96 -9.44 -4.87
N SER A 58 -6.89 -9.56 -5.66
CA SER A 58 -6.84 -10.44 -6.84
C SER A 58 -6.76 -11.91 -6.44
N GLU A 59 -7.61 -12.73 -7.05
CA GLU A 59 -7.56 -14.20 -6.93
C GLU A 59 -7.32 -14.82 -8.31
N PRO A 60 -6.35 -15.72 -8.48
CA PRO A 60 -5.36 -16.17 -7.48
C PRO A 60 -4.34 -15.08 -7.12
N PRO A 61 -3.66 -15.22 -5.93
CA PRO A 61 -2.64 -14.27 -5.49
C PRO A 61 -1.52 -14.12 -6.53
N ARG A 62 -1.10 -12.88 -6.78
CA ARG A 62 -0.08 -12.55 -7.79
C ARG A 62 1.13 -11.90 -7.14
N PRO A 63 2.10 -12.69 -6.63
CA PRO A 63 3.23 -12.14 -5.86
C PRO A 63 4.04 -11.11 -6.65
N ARG A 64 4.29 -11.34 -7.94
CA ARG A 64 5.02 -10.39 -8.79
C ARG A 64 4.27 -9.07 -8.98
N ALA A 65 2.94 -9.11 -9.14
CA ALA A 65 2.12 -7.90 -9.22
C ALA A 65 2.11 -7.16 -7.87
N MET A 66 2.14 -7.88 -6.76
CA MET A 66 2.24 -7.26 -5.44
C MET A 66 3.59 -6.57 -5.22
N LEU A 67 4.69 -7.15 -5.70
CA LEU A 67 6.01 -6.51 -5.65
C LEU A 67 6.07 -5.26 -6.54
N LEU A 68 5.65 -5.38 -7.79
CA LEU A 68 5.72 -4.30 -8.77
C LEU A 68 4.76 -3.16 -8.44
N VAL A 69 3.47 -3.48 -8.26
CA VAL A 69 2.41 -2.49 -8.11
C VAL A 69 2.17 -2.14 -6.65
N GLY A 70 2.05 -3.15 -5.76
CA GLY A 70 1.77 -2.89 -4.35
C GLY A 70 2.96 -2.23 -3.65
N ILE A 71 4.13 -2.86 -3.67
CA ILE A 71 5.31 -2.36 -2.94
C ILE A 71 6.00 -1.25 -3.74
N GLY A 72 6.29 -1.47 -5.03
CA GLY A 72 7.00 -0.49 -5.87
C GLY A 72 6.14 0.75 -6.13
N PHE A 73 5.08 0.61 -6.92
CA PHE A 73 4.28 1.74 -7.37
C PHE A 73 3.51 2.42 -6.23
N CYS A 74 2.68 1.69 -5.47
CA CYS A 74 1.90 2.30 -4.39
C CYS A 74 2.81 2.80 -3.26
N GLY A 75 3.88 2.07 -2.91
CA GLY A 75 4.82 2.48 -1.87
C GLY A 75 5.55 3.78 -2.19
N SER A 76 5.83 4.08 -3.46
CA SER A 76 6.46 5.35 -3.89
C SER A 76 5.43 6.46 -4.18
N LEU A 77 4.20 6.09 -4.55
CA LEU A 77 3.10 7.03 -4.79
C LEU A 77 2.60 7.63 -3.49
N THR A 78 2.43 6.80 -2.44
CA THR A 78 1.91 7.24 -1.13
C THR A 78 2.99 7.87 -0.27
N THR A 79 2.61 8.76 0.65
CA THR A 79 3.53 9.40 1.58
C THR A 79 2.92 9.55 2.96
N PHE A 80 3.73 9.24 3.97
CA PHE A 80 3.40 9.52 5.37
C PHE A 80 3.97 10.89 5.80
N SER A 81 5.09 11.32 5.22
CA SER A 81 5.73 12.59 5.58
C SER A 81 4.84 13.81 5.28
N GLY A 82 4.07 13.79 4.21
CA GLY A 82 3.11 14.84 3.90
C GLY A 82 2.05 15.00 4.99
N TRP A 83 1.60 13.89 5.57
CA TRP A 83 0.67 13.90 6.70
C TRP A 83 1.27 14.54 7.96
N ILE A 84 2.51 14.18 8.31
CA ILE A 84 3.19 14.73 9.46
C ILE A 84 3.36 16.25 9.30
N LEU A 85 3.77 16.72 8.14
CA LEU A 85 3.93 18.14 7.86
C LEU A 85 2.59 18.90 7.95
N ALA A 86 1.51 18.32 7.41
CA ALA A 86 0.16 18.91 7.51
C ALA A 86 -0.31 18.99 8.97
N LEU A 87 -0.06 17.93 9.75
CA LEU A 87 -0.39 17.89 11.19
C LEU A 87 0.40 18.93 11.98
N GLU A 88 1.71 19.02 11.76
CA GLU A 88 2.57 20.00 12.41
C GLU A 88 2.10 21.43 12.13
N THR A 89 1.80 21.73 10.87
CA THR A 89 1.29 23.03 10.45
C THR A 89 -0.05 23.35 11.11
N ALA A 90 -0.95 22.38 11.24
CA ALA A 90 -2.25 22.54 11.89
C ALA A 90 -2.12 22.76 13.40
N MET A 91 -1.24 22.02 14.06
CA MET A 91 -0.97 22.17 15.49
C MET A 91 -0.32 23.50 15.82
N GLY A 92 0.63 23.97 14.99
CA GLY A 92 1.25 25.29 15.12
C GLY A 92 0.25 26.46 15.04
N ARG A 93 -0.91 26.24 14.40
CA ARG A 93 -2.03 27.19 14.32
C ARG A 93 -3.07 27.01 15.44
N GLY A 94 -2.86 26.08 16.37
CA GLY A 94 -3.81 25.78 17.44
C GLY A 94 -5.14 25.18 16.98
N SER A 95 -5.16 24.60 15.77
CA SER A 95 -6.39 24.11 15.13
C SER A 95 -6.57 22.59 15.29
N LEU A 96 -7.63 22.19 15.99
CA LEU A 96 -8.08 20.80 16.04
C LEU A 96 -8.57 20.27 14.68
N SER A 97 -8.84 21.17 13.71
CA SER A 97 -9.28 20.79 12.37
C SER A 97 -8.23 19.97 11.60
N GLY A 98 -6.93 20.19 11.87
CA GLY A 98 -5.87 19.41 11.25
C GLY A 98 -5.88 17.94 11.66
N VAL A 99 -6.14 17.67 12.93
CA VAL A 99 -6.29 16.29 13.44
C VAL A 99 -7.51 15.62 12.82
N ALA A 100 -8.63 16.34 12.73
CA ALA A 100 -9.85 15.82 12.12
C ALA A 100 -9.66 15.51 10.64
N LEU A 101 -8.97 16.35 9.87
CA LEU A 101 -8.62 16.10 8.47
C LEU A 101 -7.72 14.88 8.32
N LEU A 102 -6.72 14.72 9.18
CA LEU A 102 -5.84 13.56 9.17
C LEU A 102 -6.63 12.25 9.39
N LEU A 103 -7.51 12.23 10.38
CA LEU A 103 -8.37 11.08 10.65
C LEU A 103 -9.32 10.78 9.49
N LEU A 104 -9.84 11.81 8.83
CA LEU A 104 -10.68 11.67 7.66
C LEU A 104 -9.90 11.05 6.48
N GLU A 105 -8.69 11.52 6.22
CA GLU A 105 -7.83 10.95 5.18
C GLU A 105 -7.48 9.49 5.46
N LEU A 106 -7.19 9.15 6.71
CA LEU A 106 -6.92 7.76 7.11
C LEU A 106 -8.15 6.88 6.87
N ALA A 107 -9.32 7.33 7.31
CA ALA A 107 -10.59 6.61 7.10
C ALA A 107 -10.90 6.45 5.60
N ALA A 108 -10.69 7.49 4.79
CA ALA A 108 -10.85 7.47 3.35
C ALA A 108 -9.88 6.47 2.69
N GLY A 109 -8.62 6.42 3.14
CA GLY A 109 -7.62 5.46 2.67
C GLY A 109 -8.02 4.01 2.96
N VAL A 110 -8.46 3.72 4.19
CA VAL A 110 -8.97 2.39 4.56
C VAL A 110 -10.19 2.01 3.71
N LEU A 111 -11.14 2.92 3.54
CA LEU A 111 -12.31 2.72 2.68
C LEU A 111 -11.89 2.42 1.23
N ALA A 112 -10.93 3.16 0.69
CA ALA A 112 -10.41 2.95 -0.66
C ALA A 112 -9.79 1.55 -0.83
N VAL A 113 -9.04 1.06 0.16
CA VAL A 113 -8.51 -0.32 0.15
C VAL A 113 -9.65 -1.34 0.13
N VAL A 114 -10.66 -1.18 0.98
CA VAL A 114 -11.81 -2.08 1.05
C VAL A 114 -12.60 -2.10 -0.27
N LEU A 115 -12.86 -0.92 -0.84
CA LEU A 115 -13.52 -0.78 -2.15
C LEU A 115 -12.69 -1.43 -3.26
N GLY A 116 -11.38 -1.21 -3.29
CA GLY A 116 -10.46 -1.83 -4.24
C GLY A 116 -10.50 -3.35 -4.19
N ARG A 117 -10.47 -3.93 -2.98
CA ARG A 117 -10.61 -5.39 -2.78
C ARG A 117 -11.98 -5.90 -3.27
N GLY A 118 -13.05 -5.17 -2.96
CA GLY A 118 -14.40 -5.51 -3.43
C GLY A 118 -14.53 -5.50 -4.94
N LEU A 119 -13.93 -4.50 -5.60
CA LEU A 119 -13.86 -4.41 -7.07
C LEU A 119 -13.11 -5.59 -7.68
N ALA A 120 -11.94 -5.94 -7.13
CA ALA A 120 -11.16 -7.09 -7.59
C ALA A 120 -11.97 -8.39 -7.50
N GLY A 121 -12.67 -8.61 -6.38
CA GLY A 121 -13.52 -9.79 -6.19
C GLY A 121 -14.71 -9.85 -7.17
N ARG A 122 -15.30 -8.70 -7.53
CA ARG A 122 -16.36 -8.62 -8.56
C ARG A 122 -15.81 -8.96 -9.94
N LEU A 123 -14.68 -8.37 -10.31
CA LEU A 123 -14.02 -8.64 -11.59
C LEU A 123 -13.58 -10.10 -11.74
N ALA A 124 -13.13 -10.73 -10.67
CA ALA A 124 -12.78 -12.15 -10.66
C ALA A 124 -14.01 -13.05 -10.94
N ARG A 125 -15.17 -12.71 -10.36
CA ARG A 125 -16.44 -13.44 -10.56
C ARG A 125 -17.03 -13.28 -11.96
N SER A 126 -16.80 -12.13 -12.59
CA SER A 126 -17.30 -11.82 -13.94
C SER A 126 -16.48 -12.47 -15.06
N ARG A 127 -15.32 -13.06 -14.76
CA ARG A 127 -14.52 -13.80 -15.76
C ARG A 127 -15.14 -15.18 -15.97
N PRO A 128 -15.62 -15.53 -17.19
CA PRO A 128 -16.08 -16.87 -17.47
C PRO A 128 -14.95 -17.85 -17.18
N ARG A 129 -15.23 -18.88 -16.35
CA ARG A 129 -14.32 -20.02 -16.16
C ARG A 129 -14.20 -20.73 -17.50
N LEU A 130 -13.20 -20.40 -18.29
CA LEU A 130 -12.79 -21.26 -19.39
C LEU A 130 -12.37 -22.58 -18.76
N ARG A 131 -13.26 -23.58 -18.82
CA ARG A 131 -12.97 -24.96 -18.44
C ARG A 131 -11.79 -25.41 -19.32
N ARG A 132 -10.62 -25.63 -18.71
CA ARG A 132 -9.61 -26.52 -19.24
C ARG A 132 -9.89 -27.92 -18.78
#